data_1299e9844d8634648f98ce28c53785ba
#
_entry.id   1299e9844d8634648f98ce28c53785ba
#
_cell.length_a   1.000
_cell.length_b   1.000
_cell.length_c   1.000
_cell.angle_alpha   90.00
_cell.angle_beta   90.00
_cell.angle_gamma   90.00
#
_symmetry.space_group_name_H-M   'P 1'
#
loop_
_entity.id
_entity.type
_entity.pdbx_description
1 polymer ?
#
loop_
_entity_poly.entity_id
_entity_poly.type
_entity_poly.pdbx_seq_one_letter_code
_entity_poly.pdbx_strand_id
1 'polypeptide(L)'
;MKVIFPFSYYYPEQCAGIFVVDDLMHRLAEEGDESVIYVPTPTRNVREGVEWKRKEVLCNGKMVVKRFRMYGEGKNPVLRALRYCFCELVYLHHLLWDKYDVAFIDSTPPIQGLKLPLVKLLRKCPVVYNCQDLFPDSLSGTGLAKKGGLLWKIGSWVSNVTFNNSDKIICISEDIKRTLVEEKGVPEEKIEVVYNWVDENAVVPVAKEDNPLFEEFGINREKFYVVYAGNMGNAQNIDVIVDAAKELNGRKDMEFLIFGTGGLKEQFVEKVKNYGIDNVKFFPLQPMERVSQVYGLGDVCVVSCKPGLGGAAMPSKMLSIMSAGRAVVASFDKGELTYILEQNKCGMYAPAGDVKAFADLIKQMADNREECQKMGEKARQLILKKFTKAFGTSEYVRIIKSVCPVDTK
;
A
#
# COMPACT_ATOMS: atom_id res chain seq x y z
N MET A 1 -8.71 -6.97 -26.08
CA MET A 1 -9.62 -6.61 -24.98
C MET A 1 -9.44 -5.15 -24.64
N LYS A 2 -10.49 -4.47 -24.14
CA LYS A 2 -10.42 -3.09 -23.66
C LYS A 2 -10.97 -2.98 -22.25
N VAL A 3 -10.15 -2.45 -21.33
CA VAL A 3 -10.51 -2.29 -19.91
C VAL A 3 -10.74 -0.81 -19.58
N ILE A 4 -11.83 -0.52 -18.86
CA ILE A 4 -12.13 0.83 -18.36
C ILE A 4 -11.84 0.94 -16.88
N PHE A 5 -11.15 2.02 -16.47
CA PHE A 5 -10.72 2.30 -15.13
C PHE A 5 -11.29 3.64 -14.64
N PRO A 6 -12.39 3.67 -13.89
CA PRO A 6 -12.84 4.86 -13.17
C PRO A 6 -12.05 5.00 -11.87
N PHE A 7 -11.15 5.98 -11.78
CA PHE A 7 -10.24 6.15 -10.64
C PHE A 7 -10.28 7.56 -10.09
N SER A 8 -10.10 7.69 -8.77
CA SER A 8 -10.13 8.98 -8.09
C SER A 8 -8.83 9.76 -8.19
N TYR A 9 -7.71 9.07 -8.39
CA TYR A 9 -6.36 9.65 -8.42
C TYR A 9 -5.50 8.94 -9.45
N TYR A 10 -4.63 9.71 -10.11
CA TYR A 10 -3.63 9.19 -11.03
C TYR A 10 -2.46 10.17 -11.15
N TYR A 11 -1.35 9.74 -11.72
CA TYR A 11 -0.21 10.64 -11.90
C TYR A 11 -0.63 11.96 -12.55
N PRO A 12 -0.07 13.12 -12.11
CA PRO A 12 1.11 13.29 -11.24
C PRO A 12 0.79 13.35 -9.74
N GLU A 13 -0.40 12.94 -9.29
CA GLU A 13 -0.72 12.86 -7.87
C GLU A 13 0.09 11.75 -7.18
N GLN A 14 0.41 11.95 -5.90
CA GLN A 14 1.16 10.98 -5.11
C GLN A 14 0.22 10.34 -4.07
N CYS A 15 -0.39 9.23 -4.44
CA CYS A 15 -1.28 8.44 -3.57
C CYS A 15 -0.88 6.95 -3.62
N ALA A 16 -1.07 6.27 -2.50
CA ALA A 16 -0.94 4.83 -2.45
C ALA A 16 -1.92 4.17 -3.45
N GLY A 17 -1.48 3.11 -4.11
CA GLY A 17 -2.32 2.36 -5.06
C GLY A 17 -2.28 2.86 -6.51
N ILE A 18 -1.81 4.08 -6.79
CA ILE A 18 -1.66 4.55 -8.18
C ILE A 18 -0.74 3.62 -8.97
N PHE A 19 0.35 3.16 -8.37
CA PHE A 19 1.30 2.26 -9.02
C PHE A 19 0.64 0.94 -9.45
N VAL A 20 -0.33 0.43 -8.71
CA VAL A 20 -1.04 -0.82 -9.03
C VAL A 20 -1.77 -0.69 -10.36
N VAL A 21 -2.54 0.40 -10.54
CA VAL A 21 -3.30 0.60 -11.78
C VAL A 21 -2.38 1.01 -12.94
N ASP A 22 -1.34 1.80 -12.68
CA ASP A 22 -0.40 2.21 -13.70
C ASP A 22 0.39 1.02 -14.27
N ASP A 23 0.98 0.20 -13.40
CA ASP A 23 1.68 -1.01 -13.77
C ASP A 23 0.76 -2.01 -14.49
N LEU A 24 -0.50 -2.15 -14.03
CA LEU A 24 -1.49 -2.99 -14.68
C LEU A 24 -1.83 -2.51 -16.09
N MET A 25 -2.03 -1.19 -16.28
CA MET A 25 -2.31 -0.62 -17.60
C MET A 25 -1.13 -0.79 -18.57
N HIS A 26 0.10 -0.64 -18.08
CA HIS A 26 1.31 -0.94 -18.86
C HIS A 26 1.36 -2.41 -19.25
N ARG A 27 1.11 -3.33 -18.32
CA ARG A 27 1.09 -4.76 -18.58
C ARG A 27 0.01 -5.16 -19.61
N LEU A 28 -1.19 -4.60 -19.50
CA LEU A 28 -2.24 -4.79 -20.52
C LEU A 28 -1.77 -4.35 -21.91
N ALA A 29 -1.11 -3.19 -22.00
CA ALA A 29 -0.57 -2.67 -23.25
C ALA A 29 0.53 -3.56 -23.86
N GLU A 30 1.41 -4.12 -23.02
CA GLU A 30 2.43 -5.09 -23.42
C GLU A 30 1.81 -6.37 -24.00
N GLU A 31 0.67 -6.82 -23.48
CA GLU A 31 -0.09 -7.96 -24.00
C GLU A 31 -0.99 -7.62 -25.20
N GLY A 32 -0.92 -6.37 -25.68
CA GLY A 32 -1.68 -5.91 -26.86
C GLY A 32 -3.10 -5.46 -26.54
N ASP A 33 -3.51 -5.47 -25.27
CA ASP A 33 -4.82 -5.01 -24.81
C ASP A 33 -4.88 -3.47 -24.70
N GLU A 34 -6.09 -2.93 -24.67
CA GLU A 34 -6.34 -1.49 -24.54
C GLU A 34 -6.83 -1.16 -23.13
N SER A 35 -6.46 0.01 -22.66
CA SER A 35 -6.94 0.53 -21.38
C SER A 35 -7.30 2.01 -21.48
N VAL A 36 -8.36 2.41 -20.77
CA VAL A 36 -8.73 3.81 -20.61
C VAL A 36 -9.01 4.10 -19.15
N ILE A 37 -8.32 5.08 -18.59
CA ILE A 37 -8.57 5.55 -17.24
C ILE A 37 -9.25 6.92 -17.27
N TYR A 38 -10.33 7.06 -16.51
CA TYR A 38 -11.04 8.31 -16.25
C TYR A 38 -10.73 8.79 -14.85
N VAL A 39 -10.13 9.98 -14.74
CA VAL A 39 -9.75 10.58 -13.47
C VAL A 39 -10.11 12.05 -13.43
N PRO A 40 -10.38 12.66 -12.25
CA PRO A 40 -10.50 14.10 -12.14
C PRO A 40 -9.15 14.79 -12.38
N THR A 41 -9.18 16.10 -12.61
CA THR A 41 -7.97 16.93 -12.63
C THR A 41 -7.18 16.79 -11.32
N PRO A 42 -5.83 16.70 -11.37
CA PRO A 42 -4.98 16.48 -10.19
C PRO A 42 -5.15 17.58 -9.15
N THR A 43 -5.27 17.18 -7.89
CA THR A 43 -5.49 18.11 -6.77
C THR A 43 -4.77 17.70 -5.49
N ARG A 44 -4.23 16.48 -5.40
CA ARG A 44 -3.67 15.93 -4.18
C ARG A 44 -2.17 15.64 -4.32
N ASN A 45 -1.37 16.26 -3.44
CA ASN A 45 0.08 16.05 -3.39
C ASN A 45 0.78 16.16 -4.76
N VAL A 46 0.34 17.10 -5.59
CA VAL A 46 0.97 17.37 -6.89
C VAL A 46 2.24 18.18 -6.65
N ARG A 47 3.38 17.74 -7.19
CA ARG A 47 4.62 18.50 -7.12
C ARG A 47 4.50 19.77 -7.96
N GLU A 48 5.03 20.88 -7.46
CA GLU A 48 5.11 22.13 -8.23
C GLU A 48 5.92 21.91 -9.51
N GLY A 49 5.47 22.52 -10.61
CA GLY A 49 6.15 22.46 -11.90
C GLY A 49 5.92 21.20 -12.73
N VAL A 50 5.09 20.25 -12.26
CA VAL A 50 4.76 19.07 -13.05
C VAL A 50 3.58 19.37 -13.98
N GLU A 51 3.85 19.29 -15.29
CA GLU A 51 2.83 19.44 -16.32
C GLU A 51 1.96 18.18 -16.44
N TRP A 52 0.68 18.36 -16.71
CA TRP A 52 -0.25 17.29 -17.04
C TRP A 52 -1.21 17.71 -18.15
N LYS A 53 -1.71 16.75 -18.90
CA LYS A 53 -2.63 17.01 -20.03
C LYS A 53 -4.01 16.44 -19.73
N ARG A 54 -5.05 17.05 -20.29
CA ARG A 54 -6.43 16.52 -20.21
C ARG A 54 -6.59 15.14 -20.82
N LYS A 55 -5.82 14.87 -21.86
CA LYS A 55 -5.77 13.55 -22.52
C LYS A 55 -4.30 13.23 -22.78
N GLU A 56 -3.89 12.06 -22.35
CA GLU A 56 -2.58 11.48 -22.64
C GLU A 56 -2.81 10.14 -23.33
N VAL A 57 -2.00 9.87 -24.34
CA VAL A 57 -2.03 8.62 -25.11
C VAL A 57 -0.64 8.04 -25.02
N LEU A 58 -0.53 6.90 -24.38
CA LEU A 58 0.72 6.23 -24.03
C LEU A 58 0.75 4.83 -24.67
N CYS A 59 1.89 4.15 -24.59
CA CYS A 59 2.06 2.77 -25.04
C CYS A 59 1.52 2.53 -26.48
N ASN A 60 1.94 3.38 -27.44
CA ASN A 60 1.52 3.31 -28.83
C ASN A 60 -0.01 3.32 -29.02
N GLY A 61 -0.74 4.06 -28.20
CA GLY A 61 -2.20 4.19 -28.29
C GLY A 61 -2.98 3.18 -27.45
N LYS A 62 -2.32 2.21 -26.84
CA LYS A 62 -2.97 1.15 -26.04
C LYS A 62 -3.42 1.64 -24.66
N MET A 63 -2.80 2.68 -24.14
CA MET A 63 -3.11 3.25 -22.84
C MET A 63 -3.57 4.71 -22.99
N VAL A 64 -4.76 5.04 -22.50
CA VAL A 64 -5.34 6.38 -22.62
C VAL A 64 -5.74 6.90 -21.25
N VAL A 65 -5.17 8.06 -20.85
CA VAL A 65 -5.56 8.78 -19.64
C VAL A 65 -6.48 9.94 -20.04
N LYS A 66 -7.67 10.02 -19.46
CA LYS A 66 -8.64 11.10 -19.70
C LYS A 66 -8.99 11.79 -18.38
N ARG A 67 -8.70 13.09 -18.29
CA ARG A 67 -8.98 13.90 -17.10
C ARG A 67 -10.17 14.83 -17.34
N PHE A 68 -11.15 14.74 -16.45
CA PHE A 68 -12.28 15.68 -16.45
C PHE A 68 -12.07 16.78 -15.39
N ARG A 69 -12.60 17.96 -15.67
CA ARG A 69 -12.45 19.10 -14.77
C ARG A 69 -13.24 18.88 -13.48
N MET A 70 -12.55 19.03 -12.34
CA MET A 70 -13.14 18.92 -11.01
C MET A 70 -12.50 19.96 -10.10
N TYR A 71 -13.25 20.49 -9.12
CA TYR A 71 -12.70 21.38 -8.10
C TYR A 71 -11.76 20.63 -7.13
N GLY A 72 -10.88 21.38 -6.48
CA GLY A 72 -9.89 20.85 -5.55
C GLY A 72 -10.54 20.14 -4.36
N GLU A 73 -9.86 19.13 -3.83
CA GLU A 73 -10.40 18.29 -2.75
C GLU A 73 -10.61 19.08 -1.44
N GLY A 74 -9.78 20.09 -1.18
CA GLY A 74 -9.88 20.96 0.00
C GLY A 74 -9.82 20.21 1.34
N LYS A 75 -9.94 20.98 2.44
CA LYS A 75 -9.98 20.41 3.81
C LYS A 75 -11.40 20.11 4.29
N ASN A 76 -12.42 20.65 3.62
CA ASN A 76 -13.81 20.53 4.04
C ASN A 76 -14.37 19.13 3.68
N PRO A 77 -14.80 18.33 4.66
CA PRO A 77 -15.27 16.95 4.41
C PRO A 77 -16.55 16.89 3.58
N VAL A 78 -17.44 17.90 3.68
CA VAL A 78 -18.68 17.95 2.90
C VAL A 78 -18.38 18.20 1.43
N LEU A 79 -17.50 19.15 1.12
CA LEU A 79 -17.08 19.41 -0.27
C LEU A 79 -16.35 18.23 -0.86
N ARG A 80 -15.57 17.51 -0.05
CA ARG A 80 -14.91 16.26 -0.47
C ARG A 80 -15.93 15.17 -0.81
N ALA A 81 -16.95 14.98 0.03
CA ALA A 81 -18.02 14.02 -0.24
C ALA A 81 -18.79 14.36 -1.52
N LEU A 82 -19.15 15.63 -1.72
CA LEU A 82 -19.80 16.10 -2.94
C LEU A 82 -18.92 15.88 -4.17
N ARG A 83 -17.60 16.14 -4.07
CA ARG A 83 -16.64 15.84 -5.14
C ARG A 83 -16.73 14.37 -5.56
N TYR A 84 -16.68 13.44 -4.60
CA TYR A 84 -16.79 12.03 -4.91
C TYR A 84 -18.11 11.68 -5.57
N CYS A 85 -19.24 12.21 -5.11
CA CYS A 85 -20.53 11.99 -5.74
C CYS A 85 -20.55 12.48 -7.21
N PHE A 86 -19.98 13.65 -7.50
CA PHE A 86 -19.88 14.14 -8.88
C PHE A 86 -18.95 13.27 -9.73
N CYS A 87 -17.83 12.82 -9.19
CA CYS A 87 -16.96 11.87 -9.90
C CYS A 87 -17.72 10.59 -10.27
N GLU A 88 -18.52 10.05 -9.34
CA GLU A 88 -19.31 8.85 -9.59
C GLU A 88 -20.35 9.02 -10.73
N LEU A 89 -20.95 10.20 -10.87
CA LEU A 89 -21.85 10.49 -11.99
C LEU A 89 -21.11 10.52 -13.33
N VAL A 90 -19.89 11.10 -13.35
CA VAL A 90 -19.04 11.09 -14.55
C VAL A 90 -18.60 9.67 -14.90
N TYR A 91 -18.18 8.88 -13.91
CA TYR A 91 -17.80 7.49 -14.12
C TYR A 91 -18.99 6.65 -14.62
N LEU A 92 -20.18 6.83 -14.02
CA LEU A 92 -21.39 6.15 -14.47
C LEU A 92 -21.70 6.47 -15.92
N HIS A 93 -21.59 7.74 -16.33
CA HIS A 93 -21.77 8.15 -17.73
C HIS A 93 -20.83 7.35 -18.64
N HIS A 94 -19.53 7.31 -18.36
CA HIS A 94 -18.58 6.59 -19.21
C HIS A 94 -18.78 5.07 -19.17
N LEU A 95 -19.14 4.51 -18.01
CA LEU A 95 -19.49 3.08 -17.91
C LEU A 95 -20.74 2.70 -18.71
N LEU A 96 -21.68 3.61 -18.90
CA LEU A 96 -22.91 3.34 -19.66
C LEU A 96 -22.75 3.56 -21.16
N TRP A 97 -21.93 4.51 -21.59
CA TRP A 97 -21.92 4.96 -22.98
C TRP A 97 -20.65 4.61 -23.77
N ASP A 98 -19.50 4.40 -23.11
CA ASP A 98 -18.27 4.06 -23.80
C ASP A 98 -18.24 2.56 -24.19
N LYS A 99 -17.38 2.23 -25.16
CA LYS A 99 -17.14 0.83 -25.56
C LYS A 99 -15.95 0.29 -24.79
N TYR A 100 -16.16 -0.80 -24.05
CA TYR A 100 -15.15 -1.57 -23.30
C TYR A 100 -15.68 -2.99 -23.06
N ASP A 101 -14.78 -3.89 -22.71
CA ASP A 101 -15.09 -5.30 -22.47
C ASP A 101 -15.21 -5.62 -20.97
N VAL A 102 -14.39 -4.98 -20.12
CA VAL A 102 -14.36 -5.18 -18.67
C VAL A 102 -14.25 -3.85 -17.96
N ALA A 103 -14.99 -3.69 -16.85
CA ALA A 103 -14.83 -2.59 -15.92
C ALA A 103 -13.97 -3.02 -14.71
N PHE A 104 -12.88 -2.32 -14.47
CA PHE A 104 -12.03 -2.51 -13.29
C PHE A 104 -12.30 -1.39 -12.28
N ILE A 105 -12.82 -1.76 -11.11
CA ILE A 105 -13.31 -0.82 -10.09
C ILE A 105 -12.42 -0.93 -8.85
N ASP A 106 -11.93 0.21 -8.36
CA ASP A 106 -11.11 0.26 -7.15
C ASP A 106 -11.93 0.45 -5.87
N SER A 107 -11.36 0.11 -4.73
CA SER A 107 -11.98 0.31 -3.41
C SER A 107 -12.05 1.77 -2.95
N THR A 108 -11.38 2.69 -3.64
CA THR A 108 -11.31 4.12 -3.27
C THR A 108 -11.95 5.04 -4.31
N PRO A 109 -12.98 5.81 -3.97
CA PRO A 109 -13.69 5.86 -2.68
C PRO A 109 -14.65 4.68 -2.52
N PRO A 110 -15.04 4.33 -1.27
CA PRO A 110 -15.89 3.16 -1.01
C PRO A 110 -17.23 3.15 -1.75
N ILE A 111 -17.76 4.31 -2.14
CA ILE A 111 -19.04 4.46 -2.86
C ILE A 111 -18.98 4.03 -4.33
N GLN A 112 -17.81 3.70 -4.86
CA GLN A 112 -17.64 3.32 -6.27
C GLN A 112 -18.54 2.15 -6.70
N GLY A 113 -18.86 1.25 -5.81
CA GLY A 113 -19.73 0.11 -6.10
C GLY A 113 -21.21 0.43 -6.30
N LEU A 114 -21.69 1.59 -5.84
CA LEU A 114 -23.11 1.95 -5.91
C LEU A 114 -23.66 2.10 -7.33
N LYS A 115 -22.81 2.37 -8.32
CA LYS A 115 -23.19 2.45 -9.73
C LYS A 115 -23.30 1.08 -10.41
N LEU A 116 -22.72 0.03 -9.81
CA LEU A 116 -22.60 -1.29 -10.45
C LEU A 116 -23.94 -1.97 -10.74
N PRO A 117 -24.98 -1.91 -9.87
CA PRO A 117 -26.29 -2.47 -10.21
C PRO A 117 -26.85 -1.94 -11.52
N LEU A 118 -26.73 -0.62 -11.75
CA LEU A 118 -27.20 0.02 -12.98
C LEU A 118 -26.35 -0.38 -14.19
N VAL A 119 -25.03 -0.43 -14.01
CA VAL A 119 -24.10 -0.90 -15.07
C VAL A 119 -24.40 -2.34 -15.45
N LYS A 120 -24.60 -3.23 -14.48
CA LYS A 120 -24.95 -4.64 -14.73
C LYS A 120 -26.30 -4.79 -15.42
N LEU A 121 -27.30 -4.02 -15.01
CA LEU A 121 -28.64 -4.07 -15.61
C LEU A 121 -28.63 -3.63 -17.08
N LEU A 122 -27.94 -2.51 -17.38
CA LEU A 122 -28.01 -1.87 -18.70
C LEU A 122 -26.95 -2.37 -19.68
N ARG A 123 -25.76 -2.73 -19.19
CA ARG A 123 -24.62 -3.10 -20.05
C ARG A 123 -24.26 -4.58 -20.02
N LYS A 124 -24.65 -5.29 -18.95
CA LYS A 124 -24.28 -6.71 -18.70
C LYS A 124 -22.76 -6.95 -18.80
N CYS A 125 -21.96 -5.91 -18.54
CA CYS A 125 -20.53 -5.95 -18.67
C CYS A 125 -19.89 -6.62 -17.44
N PRO A 126 -18.84 -7.44 -17.60
CA PRO A 126 -18.06 -7.97 -16.50
C PRO A 126 -17.39 -6.87 -15.66
N VAL A 127 -17.36 -7.10 -14.34
CA VAL A 127 -16.78 -6.18 -13.36
C VAL A 127 -15.75 -6.93 -12.51
N VAL A 128 -14.52 -6.44 -12.48
CA VAL A 128 -13.48 -6.85 -11.54
C VAL A 128 -13.34 -5.76 -10.49
N TYR A 129 -13.48 -6.14 -9.21
CA TYR A 129 -13.34 -5.22 -8.10
C TYR A 129 -11.99 -5.42 -7.40
N ASN A 130 -11.22 -4.35 -7.26
CA ASN A 130 -9.93 -4.33 -6.57
C ASN A 130 -10.11 -3.92 -5.11
N CYS A 131 -10.12 -4.90 -4.21
CA CYS A 131 -10.33 -4.72 -2.78
C CYS A 131 -8.99 -4.51 -2.07
N GLN A 132 -8.50 -3.26 -2.08
CA GLN A 132 -7.26 -2.89 -1.38
C GLN A 132 -7.48 -2.71 0.13
N ASP A 133 -8.72 -2.36 0.53
CA ASP A 133 -9.13 -2.15 1.91
C ASP A 133 -10.53 -2.71 2.15
N LEU A 134 -10.77 -3.22 3.36
CA LEU A 134 -12.09 -3.62 3.80
C LEU A 134 -12.86 -2.43 4.38
N PHE A 135 -13.82 -1.93 3.61
CA PHE A 135 -14.78 -0.93 4.08
C PHE A 135 -16.05 -1.63 4.59
N PRO A 136 -16.67 -1.18 5.70
CA PRO A 136 -16.33 -0.05 6.57
C PRO A 136 -15.37 -0.39 7.73
N ASP A 137 -14.77 -1.58 7.74
CA ASP A 137 -13.93 -2.04 8.86
C ASP A 137 -12.70 -1.15 9.05
N SER A 138 -12.11 -0.64 7.96
CA SER A 138 -11.03 0.36 7.99
C SER A 138 -11.41 1.67 8.69
N LEU A 139 -12.67 2.10 8.63
CA LEU A 139 -13.14 3.27 9.36
C LEU A 139 -13.25 3.03 10.87
N SER A 140 -13.60 1.81 11.27
CA SER A 140 -13.69 1.49 12.71
C SER A 140 -12.31 1.49 13.36
N GLY A 141 -11.29 0.99 12.65
CA GLY A 141 -9.91 1.02 13.10
C GLY A 141 -9.36 2.45 13.30
N THR A 142 -9.84 3.42 12.53
CA THR A 142 -9.44 4.84 12.70
C THR A 142 -10.29 5.61 13.70
N GLY A 143 -11.33 4.99 14.28
CA GLY A 143 -12.26 5.62 15.21
C GLY A 143 -13.33 6.51 14.56
N LEU A 144 -13.38 6.57 13.22
CA LEU A 144 -14.35 7.37 12.47
C LEU A 144 -15.75 6.77 12.45
N ALA A 145 -15.86 5.45 12.62
CA ALA A 145 -17.15 4.77 12.73
C ALA A 145 -17.09 3.69 13.82
N LYS A 146 -18.11 3.64 14.67
CA LYS A 146 -18.24 2.56 15.66
C LYS A 146 -18.82 1.32 14.98
N LYS A 147 -18.19 0.14 15.16
CA LYS A 147 -18.70 -1.15 14.64
C LYS A 147 -20.15 -1.36 15.12
N GLY A 148 -21.05 -1.66 14.18
CA GLY A 148 -22.49 -1.79 14.44
C GLY A 148 -23.29 -0.48 14.50
N GLY A 149 -22.67 0.68 14.48
CA GLY A 149 -23.33 1.98 14.41
C GLY A 149 -23.97 2.26 13.02
N LEU A 150 -24.74 3.35 12.91
CA LEU A 150 -25.46 3.69 11.67
C LEU A 150 -24.53 3.84 10.47
N LEU A 151 -23.44 4.59 10.61
CA LEU A 151 -22.45 4.77 9.54
C LEU A 151 -21.80 3.46 9.11
N TRP A 152 -21.52 2.58 10.08
CA TRP A 152 -20.97 1.26 9.79
C TRP A 152 -21.98 0.39 9.03
N LYS A 153 -23.27 0.42 9.41
CA LYS A 153 -24.36 -0.32 8.71
C LYS A 153 -24.55 0.18 7.28
N ILE A 154 -24.54 1.49 7.07
CA ILE A 154 -24.60 2.09 5.71
C ILE A 154 -23.37 1.66 4.91
N GLY A 155 -22.18 1.74 5.47
CA GLY A 155 -20.95 1.30 4.82
C GLY A 155 -20.98 -0.18 4.46
N SER A 156 -21.45 -1.04 5.34
CA SER A 156 -21.61 -2.48 5.07
C SER A 156 -22.59 -2.75 3.94
N TRP A 157 -23.70 -2.01 3.89
CA TRP A 157 -24.64 -2.10 2.78
C TRP A 157 -23.99 -1.70 1.46
N VAL A 158 -23.24 -0.58 1.42
CA VAL A 158 -22.50 -0.14 0.23
C VAL A 158 -21.51 -1.22 -0.25
N SER A 159 -20.77 -1.81 0.67
CA SER A 159 -19.80 -2.88 0.34
C SER A 159 -20.50 -4.13 -0.19
N ASN A 160 -21.61 -4.53 0.42
CA ASN A 160 -22.40 -5.68 -0.05
C ASN A 160 -22.95 -5.44 -1.47
N VAL A 161 -23.42 -4.22 -1.76
CA VAL A 161 -23.83 -3.84 -3.14
C VAL A 161 -22.67 -4.04 -4.12
N THR A 162 -21.46 -3.61 -3.72
CA THR A 162 -20.26 -3.76 -4.54
C THR A 162 -19.92 -5.23 -4.79
N PHE A 163 -19.83 -6.03 -3.72
CA PHE A 163 -19.45 -7.45 -3.82
C PHE A 163 -20.46 -8.28 -4.62
N ASN A 164 -21.76 -8.03 -4.42
CA ASN A 164 -22.82 -8.75 -5.13
C ASN A 164 -22.81 -8.46 -6.65
N ASN A 165 -22.39 -7.28 -7.05
CA ASN A 165 -22.37 -6.85 -8.46
C ASN A 165 -20.99 -6.98 -9.13
N SER A 166 -20.01 -7.58 -8.45
CA SER A 166 -18.71 -7.91 -9.00
C SER A 166 -18.68 -9.36 -9.48
N ASP A 167 -18.07 -9.63 -10.64
CA ASP A 167 -17.87 -11.00 -11.14
C ASP A 167 -16.64 -11.64 -10.52
N LYS A 168 -15.58 -10.86 -10.33
CA LYS A 168 -14.38 -11.23 -9.57
C LYS A 168 -13.98 -10.12 -8.61
N ILE A 169 -13.40 -10.50 -7.48
CA ILE A 169 -12.87 -9.61 -6.46
C ILE A 169 -11.42 -9.98 -6.24
N ILE A 170 -10.52 -9.05 -6.49
CA ILE A 170 -9.09 -9.22 -6.18
C ILE A 170 -8.87 -8.59 -4.81
N CYS A 171 -8.34 -9.34 -3.86
CA CYS A 171 -7.93 -8.83 -2.56
C CYS A 171 -6.44 -9.08 -2.31
N ILE A 172 -5.84 -8.29 -1.40
CA ILE A 172 -4.39 -8.22 -1.23
C ILE A 172 -3.84 -9.11 -0.10
N SER A 173 -4.68 -9.91 0.54
CA SER A 173 -4.25 -10.85 1.59
C SER A 173 -5.26 -11.96 1.83
N GLU A 174 -4.80 -13.09 2.38
CA GLU A 174 -5.68 -14.17 2.83
C GLU A 174 -6.57 -13.74 4.00
N ASP A 175 -6.13 -12.83 4.85
CA ASP A 175 -6.96 -12.26 5.92
C ASP A 175 -8.17 -11.49 5.38
N ILE A 176 -7.97 -10.70 4.31
CA ILE A 176 -9.08 -10.02 3.62
C ILE A 176 -10.00 -11.06 2.97
N LYS A 177 -9.47 -12.07 2.28
CA LYS A 177 -10.26 -13.14 1.68
C LYS A 177 -11.12 -13.83 2.74
N ARG A 178 -10.52 -14.23 3.87
CA ARG A 178 -11.23 -14.87 4.97
C ARG A 178 -12.38 -13.99 5.50
N THR A 179 -12.13 -12.70 5.72
CA THR A 179 -13.18 -11.76 6.15
C THR A 179 -14.29 -11.61 5.11
N LEU A 180 -13.96 -11.56 3.82
CA LEU A 180 -14.96 -11.50 2.75
C LEU A 180 -15.86 -12.74 2.74
N VAL A 181 -15.28 -13.93 2.92
CA VAL A 181 -16.03 -15.20 2.93
C VAL A 181 -16.83 -15.34 4.24
N GLU A 182 -16.14 -15.27 5.39
CA GLU A 182 -16.73 -15.65 6.68
C GLU A 182 -17.65 -14.57 7.27
N GLU A 183 -17.28 -13.28 7.13
CA GLU A 183 -18.05 -12.19 7.74
C GLU A 183 -18.98 -11.47 6.78
N LYS A 184 -18.62 -11.41 5.47
CA LYS A 184 -19.41 -10.69 4.46
C LYS A 184 -20.23 -11.64 3.57
N GLY A 185 -20.02 -12.96 3.67
CA GLY A 185 -20.77 -13.97 2.91
C GLY A 185 -20.53 -13.93 1.40
N VAL A 186 -19.37 -13.41 0.96
CA VAL A 186 -19.00 -13.39 -0.47
C VAL A 186 -18.63 -14.80 -0.89
N PRO A 187 -19.16 -15.31 -2.02
CA PRO A 187 -18.78 -16.62 -2.55
C PRO A 187 -17.28 -16.72 -2.81
N GLU A 188 -16.63 -17.77 -2.32
CA GLU A 188 -15.18 -17.93 -2.39
C GLU A 188 -14.66 -17.96 -3.84
N GLU A 189 -15.41 -18.55 -4.76
CA GLU A 189 -15.09 -18.63 -6.18
C GLU A 189 -15.02 -17.27 -6.90
N LYS A 190 -15.55 -16.23 -6.30
CA LYS A 190 -15.41 -14.85 -6.80
C LYS A 190 -14.11 -14.18 -6.36
N ILE A 191 -13.44 -14.71 -5.33
CA ILE A 191 -12.33 -14.03 -4.67
C ILE A 191 -11.00 -14.64 -5.10
N GLU A 192 -10.11 -13.78 -5.57
CA GLU A 192 -8.73 -14.12 -5.90
C GLU A 192 -7.79 -13.30 -5.00
N VAL A 193 -6.79 -13.95 -4.41
CA VAL A 193 -5.78 -13.25 -3.62
C VAL A 193 -4.58 -12.94 -4.50
N VAL A 194 -4.33 -11.67 -4.71
CA VAL A 194 -3.12 -11.19 -5.38
C VAL A 194 -2.50 -10.09 -4.53
N TYR A 195 -1.38 -10.41 -3.92
CA TYR A 195 -0.64 -9.44 -3.11
C TYR A 195 -0.17 -8.26 -3.95
N ASN A 196 -0.14 -7.09 -3.34
CA ASN A 196 0.56 -5.96 -3.93
C ASN A 196 2.05 -6.33 -4.13
N TRP A 197 2.69 -5.64 -5.05
CA TRP A 197 4.07 -5.92 -5.46
C TRP A 197 4.99 -4.74 -5.21
N VAL A 198 6.25 -4.98 -5.39
CA VAL A 198 7.30 -3.98 -5.47
C VAL A 198 7.96 -4.07 -6.85
N ASP A 199 8.46 -2.95 -7.36
CA ASP A 199 9.38 -3.00 -8.50
C ASP A 199 10.74 -3.51 -8.00
N GLU A 200 10.97 -4.79 -8.21
CA GLU A 200 12.14 -5.52 -7.74
C GLU A 200 13.45 -5.09 -8.42
N ASN A 201 13.34 -4.34 -9.51
CA ASN A 201 14.48 -3.77 -10.23
C ASN A 201 14.78 -2.33 -9.77
N ALA A 202 13.78 -1.61 -9.30
CA ALA A 202 13.95 -0.28 -8.72
C ALA A 202 14.40 -0.34 -7.25
N VAL A 203 13.92 -1.34 -6.48
CA VAL A 203 14.31 -1.53 -5.09
C VAL A 203 15.18 -2.78 -4.97
N VAL A 204 16.48 -2.57 -4.81
CA VAL A 204 17.53 -3.61 -4.81
C VAL A 204 18.38 -3.57 -3.54
N PRO A 205 19.02 -4.68 -3.17
CA PRO A 205 20.01 -4.67 -2.09
C PRO A 205 21.17 -3.71 -2.41
N VAL A 206 21.56 -2.94 -1.40
CA VAL A 206 22.75 -2.07 -1.45
C VAL A 206 23.66 -2.46 -0.29
N ALA A 207 24.93 -2.81 -0.60
CA ALA A 207 25.90 -3.14 0.43
C ALA A 207 26.27 -1.89 1.24
N LYS A 208 26.62 -2.06 2.51
CA LYS A 208 27.01 -0.94 3.39
C LYS A 208 28.20 -0.16 2.83
N GLU A 209 29.16 -0.86 2.26
CA GLU A 209 30.40 -0.31 1.67
C GLU A 209 30.10 0.60 0.50
N ASP A 210 29.12 0.25 -0.32
CA ASP A 210 28.73 0.96 -1.53
C ASP A 210 27.67 2.03 -1.31
N ASN A 211 27.15 2.16 -0.08
CA ASN A 211 26.04 3.06 0.20
C ASN A 211 26.52 4.49 0.55
N PRO A 212 26.30 5.47 -0.35
CA PRO A 212 26.79 6.83 -0.16
C PRO A 212 26.13 7.57 1.00
N LEU A 213 24.96 7.10 1.48
CA LEU A 213 24.24 7.75 2.59
C LEU A 213 25.01 7.70 3.90
N PHE A 214 25.91 6.74 4.10
CA PHE A 214 26.76 6.71 5.29
C PHE A 214 27.65 7.95 5.37
N GLU A 215 28.25 8.37 4.26
CA GLU A 215 29.07 9.57 4.20
C GLU A 215 28.24 10.84 4.21
N GLU A 216 27.18 10.87 3.39
CA GLU A 216 26.29 12.03 3.27
C GLU A 216 25.67 12.45 4.60
N PHE A 217 25.31 11.50 5.45
CA PHE A 217 24.70 11.75 6.75
C PHE A 217 25.64 11.61 7.93
N GLY A 218 26.93 11.38 7.71
CA GLY A 218 27.92 11.20 8.78
C GLY A 218 27.62 10.00 9.69
N ILE A 219 27.17 8.88 9.12
CA ILE A 219 26.77 7.66 9.81
C ILE A 219 27.96 6.69 9.87
N ASN A 220 28.28 6.18 11.08
CA ASN A 220 29.35 5.20 11.26
C ASN A 220 28.94 3.81 10.76
N ARG A 221 29.66 3.20 9.82
CA ARG A 221 29.36 1.89 9.26
C ARG A 221 29.42 0.71 10.24
N GLU A 222 30.15 0.87 11.34
CA GLU A 222 30.39 -0.22 12.31
C GLU A 222 29.20 -0.51 13.24
N LYS A 223 28.29 0.46 13.41
CA LYS A 223 27.14 0.31 14.29
C LYS A 223 26.05 -0.57 13.68
N PHE A 224 25.23 -1.11 14.56
CA PHE A 224 23.97 -1.77 14.18
C PHE A 224 22.88 -0.72 13.99
N TYR A 225 22.20 -0.74 12.85
CA TYR A 225 21.18 0.23 12.52
C TYR A 225 19.80 -0.38 12.40
N VAL A 226 18.85 0.24 13.10
CA VAL A 226 17.40 0.00 13.00
C VAL A 226 16.81 1.13 12.18
N VAL A 227 16.33 0.85 10.97
CA VAL A 227 15.84 1.88 10.04
C VAL A 227 14.33 1.85 9.94
N TYR A 228 13.71 3.01 10.10
CA TYR A 228 12.33 3.27 9.73
C TYR A 228 12.30 4.31 8.60
N ALA A 229 11.52 4.06 7.54
CA ALA A 229 11.30 5.05 6.48
C ALA A 229 9.82 5.18 6.12
N GLY A 230 9.31 6.43 6.12
CA GLY A 230 7.96 6.72 5.66
C GLY A 230 7.20 7.78 6.44
N ASN A 231 5.86 7.73 6.32
CA ASN A 231 4.97 8.68 6.99
C ASN A 231 5.00 8.52 8.51
N MET A 232 5.09 9.63 9.24
CA MET A 232 5.00 9.71 10.70
C MET A 232 3.60 10.19 11.09
N GLY A 233 2.61 9.36 10.79
CA GLY A 233 1.20 9.61 11.11
C GLY A 233 0.73 8.76 12.29
N ASN A 234 -0.55 8.94 12.63
CA ASN A 234 -1.14 8.31 13.81
C ASN A 234 -1.18 6.76 13.74
N ALA A 235 -1.38 6.21 12.55
CA ALA A 235 -1.51 4.75 12.36
C ALA A 235 -0.18 3.98 12.48
N GLN A 236 0.94 4.63 12.21
CA GLN A 236 2.27 4.00 12.10
C GLN A 236 2.96 3.71 13.43
N ASN A 237 2.40 4.20 14.54
CA ASN A 237 2.91 3.95 15.90
C ASN A 237 4.44 4.13 16.05
N ILE A 238 4.95 5.31 15.68
CA ILE A 238 6.38 5.63 15.85
C ILE A 238 6.77 5.66 17.33
N ASP A 239 5.81 5.85 18.24
CA ASP A 239 6.02 5.79 19.68
C ASP A 239 6.73 4.51 20.09
N VAL A 240 6.33 3.34 19.58
CA VAL A 240 6.95 2.06 19.95
C VAL A 240 8.42 2.01 19.54
N ILE A 241 8.80 2.68 18.45
CA ILE A 241 10.21 2.75 17.99
C ILE A 241 11.03 3.63 18.92
N VAL A 242 10.51 4.82 19.28
CA VAL A 242 11.18 5.76 20.16
C VAL A 242 11.29 5.19 21.60
N ASP A 243 10.24 4.53 22.07
CA ASP A 243 10.23 3.91 23.39
C ASP A 243 11.19 2.70 23.48
N ALA A 244 11.26 1.86 22.42
CA ALA A 244 12.26 0.79 22.32
C ALA A 244 13.70 1.35 22.26
N ALA A 245 13.91 2.45 21.54
CA ALA A 245 15.20 3.12 21.51
C ALA A 245 15.63 3.63 22.91
N LYS A 246 14.68 4.09 23.72
CA LYS A 246 14.94 4.46 25.13
C LYS A 246 15.39 3.26 25.95
N GLU A 247 14.69 2.11 25.84
CA GLU A 247 15.08 0.87 26.53
C GLU A 247 16.51 0.41 26.13
N LEU A 248 16.90 0.66 24.88
CA LEU A 248 18.17 0.24 24.30
C LEU A 248 19.26 1.33 24.32
N ASN A 249 19.05 2.48 24.97
CA ASN A 249 19.99 3.60 24.96
C ASN A 249 21.36 3.29 25.60
N GLY A 250 21.43 2.22 26.42
CA GLY A 250 22.69 1.71 26.97
C GLY A 250 23.61 1.03 25.94
N ARG A 251 23.08 0.61 24.78
CA ARG A 251 23.78 -0.04 23.65
C ARG A 251 24.41 1.02 22.76
N LYS A 252 25.69 1.34 22.98
CA LYS A 252 26.40 2.35 22.19
C LYS A 252 26.81 1.88 20.77
N ASP A 253 26.71 0.59 20.53
CA ASP A 253 26.93 -0.07 19.25
C ASP A 253 25.68 -0.05 18.34
N MET A 254 24.55 0.58 18.78
CA MET A 254 23.30 0.59 18.07
C MET A 254 22.71 2.01 17.94
N GLU A 255 22.10 2.31 16.78
CA GLU A 255 21.34 3.54 16.56
C GLU A 255 20.07 3.30 15.75
N PHE A 256 19.07 4.16 15.96
CA PHE A 256 17.80 4.19 15.23
C PHE A 256 17.80 5.35 14.24
N LEU A 257 17.60 5.05 12.96
CA LEU A 257 17.55 6.04 11.88
C LEU A 257 16.12 6.16 11.38
N ILE A 258 15.51 7.31 11.57
CA ILE A 258 14.11 7.55 11.22
C ILE A 258 14.03 8.54 10.07
N PHE A 259 13.74 8.03 8.86
CA PHE A 259 13.55 8.81 7.64
C PHE A 259 12.07 9.08 7.41
N GLY A 260 11.64 10.32 7.36
CA GLY A 260 10.25 10.56 7.07
C GLY A 260 9.74 11.97 7.31
N THR A 261 8.45 12.10 7.02
CA THR A 261 7.66 13.29 7.27
C THR A 261 6.27 12.89 7.77
N GLY A 262 5.53 13.81 8.34
CA GLY A 262 4.17 13.55 8.82
C GLY A 262 3.79 14.47 9.96
N GLY A 263 2.49 14.53 10.26
CA GLY A 263 1.93 15.47 11.23
C GLY A 263 2.42 15.28 12.68
N LEU A 264 3.02 14.11 12.99
CA LEU A 264 3.52 13.82 14.34
C LEU A 264 5.05 13.86 14.46
N LYS A 265 5.78 14.23 13.40
CA LYS A 265 7.24 14.22 13.41
C LYS A 265 7.84 15.06 14.55
N GLU A 266 7.34 16.29 14.71
CA GLU A 266 7.84 17.21 15.73
C GLU A 266 7.63 16.66 17.16
N GLN A 267 6.50 16.01 17.40
CA GLN A 267 6.20 15.36 18.68
C GLN A 267 7.20 14.24 19.00
N PHE A 268 7.60 13.46 18.01
CA PHE A 268 8.60 12.39 18.21
C PHE A 268 10.00 12.96 18.45
N VAL A 269 10.38 14.03 17.76
CA VAL A 269 11.65 14.73 17.99
C VAL A 269 11.69 15.28 19.41
N GLU A 270 10.62 15.92 19.86
CA GLU A 270 10.51 16.43 21.23
C GLU A 270 10.54 15.29 22.27
N LYS A 271 9.85 14.18 22.00
CA LYS A 271 9.85 13.00 22.87
C LYS A 271 11.26 12.44 23.08
N VAL A 272 12.05 12.31 21.99
CA VAL A 272 13.46 11.88 22.06
C VAL A 272 14.31 12.84 22.91
N LYS A 273 14.12 14.14 22.71
CA LYS A 273 14.78 15.17 23.51
C LYS A 273 14.42 15.07 25.00
N ASN A 274 13.14 14.90 25.31
CA ASN A 274 12.65 14.77 26.69
C ASN A 274 13.15 13.49 27.38
N TYR A 275 13.39 12.43 26.62
CA TYR A 275 14.02 11.21 27.13
C TYR A 275 15.52 11.35 27.38
N GLY A 276 16.17 12.38 26.83
CA GLY A 276 17.62 12.57 26.94
C GLY A 276 18.45 11.46 26.31
N ILE A 277 17.90 10.81 25.23
CA ILE A 277 18.58 9.72 24.52
C ILE A 277 19.31 10.26 23.29
N ASP A 278 20.44 9.62 22.95
CA ASP A 278 21.34 10.01 21.86
C ASP A 278 21.39 9.00 20.70
N ASN A 279 20.69 7.89 20.84
CA ASN A 279 20.69 6.77 19.89
C ASN A 279 19.58 6.85 18.82
N VAL A 280 18.85 7.97 18.68
CA VAL A 280 17.82 8.19 17.66
C VAL A 280 18.18 9.40 16.80
N LYS A 281 18.20 9.20 15.48
CA LYS A 281 18.44 10.27 14.50
C LYS A 281 17.27 10.40 13.53
N PHE A 282 16.81 11.64 13.29
CA PHE A 282 15.75 11.94 12.35
C PHE A 282 16.33 12.57 11.09
N PHE A 283 15.88 12.05 9.94
CA PHE A 283 16.26 12.53 8.61
C PHE A 283 15.02 12.95 7.80
N PRO A 284 15.18 13.80 6.78
CA PRO A 284 14.10 14.09 5.85
C PRO A 284 13.72 12.84 5.05
N LEU A 285 12.45 12.79 4.61
CA LEU A 285 12.01 11.75 3.67
C LEU A 285 12.86 11.85 2.40
N GLN A 286 13.41 10.73 1.98
CA GLN A 286 14.21 10.65 0.77
C GLN A 286 13.32 10.39 -0.46
N PRO A 287 13.76 10.82 -1.67
CA PRO A 287 13.10 10.45 -2.91
C PRO A 287 13.02 8.94 -3.11
N MET A 288 12.03 8.49 -3.90
CA MET A 288 11.79 7.05 -4.14
C MET A 288 13.01 6.36 -4.78
N GLU A 289 13.76 7.08 -5.59
CA GLU A 289 14.98 6.59 -6.28
C GLU A 289 16.10 6.24 -5.30
N ARG A 290 16.03 6.76 -4.06
CA ARG A 290 16.99 6.49 -2.99
C ARG A 290 16.53 5.47 -1.96
N VAL A 291 15.37 4.88 -2.15
CA VAL A 291 14.74 3.95 -1.18
C VAL A 291 15.62 2.74 -0.90
N SER A 292 16.30 2.20 -1.91
CA SER A 292 17.28 1.11 -1.77
C SER A 292 18.44 1.48 -0.84
N GLN A 293 18.97 2.71 -1.00
CA GLN A 293 20.06 3.24 -0.16
C GLN A 293 19.58 3.46 1.28
N VAL A 294 18.36 4.01 1.47
CA VAL A 294 17.78 4.23 2.80
C VAL A 294 17.65 2.92 3.58
N TYR A 295 17.02 1.91 3.00
CA TYR A 295 16.94 0.60 3.65
C TYR A 295 18.30 -0.08 3.73
N GLY A 296 19.19 0.18 2.78
CA GLY A 296 20.59 -0.28 2.78
C GLY A 296 21.44 0.20 3.97
N LEU A 297 21.04 1.28 4.67
CA LEU A 297 21.66 1.70 5.93
C LEU A 297 21.41 0.73 7.09
N GLY A 298 20.25 0.05 7.09
CA GLY A 298 19.81 -0.79 8.18
C GLY A 298 20.42 -2.18 8.19
N ASP A 299 20.75 -2.70 9.35
CA ASP A 299 20.90 -4.13 9.57
C ASP A 299 19.51 -4.78 9.63
N VAL A 300 18.55 -4.06 10.22
CA VAL A 300 17.12 -4.40 10.22
C VAL A 300 16.28 -3.16 9.90
N CYS A 301 15.10 -3.40 9.33
CA CYS A 301 14.17 -2.32 9.01
C CYS A 301 12.80 -2.55 9.65
N VAL A 302 12.17 -1.45 10.09
CA VAL A 302 10.97 -1.50 10.94
C VAL A 302 9.68 -1.32 10.14
N VAL A 303 8.70 -2.16 10.46
CA VAL A 303 7.28 -1.95 10.14
C VAL A 303 6.49 -1.91 11.45
N SER A 304 5.71 -0.87 11.67
CA SER A 304 4.92 -0.71 12.89
C SER A 304 3.52 -0.20 12.60
N CYS A 305 2.57 -0.59 13.45
CA CYS A 305 1.20 -0.05 13.46
C CYS A 305 0.70 0.12 14.90
N LYS A 306 -0.34 0.95 15.06
CA LYS A 306 -1.07 0.98 16.33
C LYS A 306 -1.86 -0.31 16.53
N PRO A 307 -2.01 -0.77 17.80
CA PRO A 307 -2.83 -1.93 18.13
C PRO A 307 -4.24 -1.83 17.51
N GLY A 308 -4.68 -2.91 16.90
CA GLY A 308 -6.00 -3.02 16.25
C GLY A 308 -6.07 -2.46 14.82
N LEU A 309 -4.97 -1.94 14.27
CA LEU A 309 -4.92 -1.43 12.88
C LEU A 309 -4.20 -2.36 11.89
N GLY A 310 -3.50 -3.38 12.38
CA GLY A 310 -2.63 -4.24 11.57
C GLY A 310 -3.29 -5.51 11.03
N GLY A 311 -4.40 -5.96 11.63
CA GLY A 311 -4.93 -7.32 11.38
C GLY A 311 -5.28 -7.65 9.93
N ALA A 312 -5.69 -6.67 9.12
CA ALA A 312 -6.00 -6.87 7.70
C ALA A 312 -5.09 -6.03 6.78
N ALA A 313 -4.03 -5.42 7.31
CA ALA A 313 -3.18 -4.52 6.55
C ALA A 313 -1.95 -5.24 5.99
N MET A 314 -1.69 -5.04 4.71
CA MET A 314 -0.42 -5.42 4.05
C MET A 314 0.38 -4.16 3.71
N PRO A 315 1.24 -3.68 4.62
CA PRO A 315 1.96 -2.44 4.39
C PRO A 315 3.00 -2.59 3.27
N SER A 316 2.91 -1.75 2.26
CA SER A 316 3.84 -1.74 1.11
C SER A 316 5.31 -1.58 1.51
N LYS A 317 5.58 -0.95 2.66
CA LYS A 317 6.93 -0.84 3.22
C LYS A 317 7.60 -2.18 3.45
N MET A 318 6.86 -3.18 3.90
CA MET A 318 7.41 -4.53 4.11
C MET A 318 8.01 -5.06 2.82
N LEU A 319 7.29 -4.93 1.70
CA LEU A 319 7.77 -5.42 0.41
C LEU A 319 9.03 -4.65 -0.05
N SER A 320 9.08 -3.34 0.17
CA SER A 320 10.25 -2.54 -0.17
C SER A 320 11.48 -2.91 0.69
N ILE A 321 11.28 -3.13 2.00
CA ILE A 321 12.34 -3.59 2.91
C ILE A 321 12.87 -4.95 2.47
N MET A 322 11.96 -5.89 2.22
CA MET A 322 12.30 -7.24 1.75
C MET A 322 13.00 -7.21 0.40
N SER A 323 12.57 -6.33 -0.51
CA SER A 323 13.21 -6.14 -1.82
C SER A 323 14.63 -5.57 -1.70
N ALA A 324 14.86 -4.68 -0.74
CA ALA A 324 16.20 -4.19 -0.40
C ALA A 324 17.08 -5.24 0.31
N GLY A 325 16.61 -6.48 0.48
CA GLY A 325 17.36 -7.56 1.10
C GLY A 325 17.60 -7.36 2.60
N ARG A 326 16.68 -6.69 3.30
CA ARG A 326 16.81 -6.43 4.74
C ARG A 326 15.80 -7.25 5.55
N ALA A 327 16.23 -7.69 6.73
CA ALA A 327 15.34 -8.34 7.68
C ALA A 327 14.28 -7.36 8.18
N VAL A 328 13.03 -7.82 8.25
CA VAL A 328 11.93 -7.02 8.80
C VAL A 328 11.81 -7.27 10.30
N VAL A 329 11.80 -6.21 11.11
CA VAL A 329 11.35 -6.27 12.50
C VAL A 329 10.04 -5.51 12.64
N ALA A 330 8.98 -6.22 13.05
CA ALA A 330 7.65 -5.65 13.06
C ALA A 330 7.12 -5.47 14.50
N SER A 331 6.47 -4.30 14.77
CA SER A 331 5.54 -4.16 15.89
C SER A 331 4.13 -4.09 15.29
N PHE A 332 3.45 -5.25 15.24
CA PHE A 332 2.26 -5.42 14.41
C PHE A 332 1.24 -6.38 15.03
N ASP A 333 -0.04 -6.21 14.70
CA ASP A 333 -1.05 -7.18 15.10
C ASP A 333 -0.80 -8.51 14.37
N LYS A 334 -1.17 -9.62 15.02
CA LYS A 334 -1.06 -10.95 14.41
C LYS A 334 -1.98 -11.05 13.21
N GLY A 335 -1.45 -11.48 12.06
CA GLY A 335 -2.16 -11.61 10.81
C GLY A 335 -1.22 -11.97 9.66
N GLU A 336 -1.62 -11.72 8.43
CA GLU A 336 -0.90 -12.12 7.21
C GLU A 336 0.57 -11.70 7.21
N LEU A 337 0.86 -10.43 7.57
CA LEU A 337 2.23 -9.93 7.65
C LEU A 337 3.09 -10.80 8.57
N THR A 338 2.61 -11.08 9.77
CA THR A 338 3.37 -11.83 10.77
C THR A 338 3.57 -13.28 10.34
N TYR A 339 2.57 -13.89 9.69
CA TYR A 339 2.70 -15.24 9.11
C TYR A 339 3.74 -15.28 7.99
N ILE A 340 3.77 -14.30 7.12
CA ILE A 340 4.79 -14.21 6.06
C ILE A 340 6.19 -14.16 6.66
N LEU A 341 6.41 -13.32 7.68
CA LEU A 341 7.71 -13.18 8.32
C LEU A 341 8.17 -14.47 8.99
N GLU A 342 7.31 -15.13 9.76
CA GLU A 342 7.62 -16.35 10.49
C GLU A 342 7.85 -17.55 9.57
N GLN A 343 6.88 -17.81 8.69
CA GLN A 343 6.93 -18.98 7.79
C GLN A 343 8.14 -18.97 6.85
N ASN A 344 8.50 -17.76 6.38
CA ASN A 344 9.63 -17.63 5.44
C ASN A 344 10.95 -17.26 6.14
N LYS A 345 10.95 -17.10 7.47
CA LYS A 345 12.13 -16.71 8.25
C LYS A 345 12.83 -15.50 7.67
N CYS A 346 12.05 -14.48 7.28
CA CYS A 346 12.52 -13.25 6.64
C CYS A 346 12.41 -12.02 7.56
N GLY A 347 12.08 -12.25 8.82
CA GLY A 347 11.96 -11.22 9.86
C GLY A 347 11.37 -11.78 11.14
N MET A 348 11.14 -10.89 12.09
CA MET A 348 10.54 -11.20 13.39
C MET A 348 9.48 -10.16 13.73
N TYR A 349 8.54 -10.50 14.63
CA TYR A 349 7.55 -9.54 15.10
C TYR A 349 7.31 -9.61 16.59
N ALA A 350 6.92 -8.48 17.17
CA ALA A 350 6.32 -8.33 18.48
C ALA A 350 4.88 -7.86 18.35
N PRO A 351 3.99 -8.12 19.33
CA PRO A 351 2.65 -7.59 19.33
C PRO A 351 2.63 -6.07 19.18
N ALA A 352 1.66 -5.53 18.44
CA ALA A 352 1.56 -4.11 18.21
C ALA A 352 1.54 -3.32 19.51
N GLY A 353 2.49 -2.37 19.66
CA GLY A 353 2.61 -1.51 20.84
C GLY A 353 3.29 -2.14 22.08
N ASP A 354 3.69 -3.42 22.02
CA ASP A 354 4.50 -4.03 23.09
C ASP A 354 5.96 -3.59 22.95
N VAL A 355 6.27 -2.49 23.63
CA VAL A 355 7.60 -1.86 23.61
C VAL A 355 8.69 -2.81 24.09
N LYS A 356 8.42 -3.55 25.18
CA LYS A 356 9.43 -4.45 25.76
C LYS A 356 9.74 -5.60 24.82
N ALA A 357 8.72 -6.31 24.34
CA ALA A 357 8.91 -7.40 23.38
C ALA A 357 9.60 -6.92 22.10
N PHE A 358 9.27 -5.73 21.61
CA PHE A 358 9.89 -5.15 20.43
C PHE A 358 11.37 -4.78 20.66
N ALA A 359 11.71 -4.20 21.80
CA ALA A 359 13.08 -3.91 22.18
C ALA A 359 13.91 -5.18 22.36
N ASP A 360 13.35 -6.22 22.99
CA ASP A 360 14.01 -7.52 23.18
C ASP A 360 14.32 -8.18 21.83
N LEU A 361 13.40 -8.12 20.84
CA LEU A 361 13.65 -8.61 19.48
C LEU A 361 14.79 -7.85 18.79
N ILE A 362 14.79 -6.52 18.86
CA ILE A 362 15.85 -5.69 18.25
C ILE A 362 17.21 -6.04 18.89
N LYS A 363 17.24 -6.21 20.21
CA LYS A 363 18.45 -6.65 20.92
C LYS A 363 18.92 -8.01 20.44
N GLN A 364 18.04 -9.00 20.35
CA GLN A 364 18.35 -10.33 19.85
C GLN A 364 18.94 -10.28 18.44
N MET A 365 18.36 -9.45 17.56
CA MET A 365 18.84 -9.27 16.19
C MET A 365 20.21 -8.59 16.16
N ALA A 366 20.46 -7.61 17.02
CA ALA A 366 21.76 -6.95 17.11
C ALA A 366 22.88 -7.88 17.62
N ASP A 367 22.53 -8.79 18.51
CA ASP A 367 23.45 -9.81 19.03
C ASP A 367 23.73 -10.94 18.00
N ASN A 368 22.94 -11.01 16.90
CA ASN A 368 23.03 -12.03 15.86
C ASN A 368 23.00 -11.45 14.45
N ARG A 369 23.94 -10.56 14.12
CA ARG A 369 23.98 -9.84 12.81
C ARG A 369 23.99 -10.77 11.61
N GLU A 370 24.67 -11.92 11.67
CA GLU A 370 24.70 -12.90 10.58
C GLU A 370 23.31 -13.47 10.30
N GLU A 371 22.52 -13.75 11.34
CA GLU A 371 21.14 -14.23 11.15
C GLU A 371 20.25 -13.15 10.54
N CYS A 372 20.44 -11.86 10.91
CA CYS A 372 19.75 -10.75 10.26
C CYS A 372 20.05 -10.71 8.75
N GLN A 373 21.29 -10.89 8.35
CA GLN A 373 21.67 -10.95 6.94
C GLN A 373 20.98 -12.11 6.23
N LYS A 374 20.99 -13.31 6.82
CA LYS A 374 20.31 -14.50 6.26
C LYS A 374 18.80 -14.28 6.14
N MET A 375 18.17 -13.60 7.12
CA MET A 375 16.75 -13.21 7.02
C MET A 375 16.51 -12.25 5.87
N GLY A 376 17.38 -11.25 5.68
CA GLY A 376 17.32 -10.32 4.56
C GLY A 376 17.46 -10.99 3.19
N GLU A 377 18.36 -11.96 3.06
CA GLU A 377 18.53 -12.75 1.85
C GLU A 377 17.27 -13.57 1.52
N LYS A 378 16.68 -14.23 2.53
CA LYS A 378 15.40 -14.95 2.38
C LYS A 378 14.26 -14.02 2.02
N ALA A 379 14.24 -12.80 2.61
CA ALA A 379 13.28 -11.76 2.27
C ALA A 379 13.35 -11.40 0.78
N ARG A 380 14.56 -11.14 0.25
CA ARG A 380 14.76 -10.85 -1.17
C ARG A 380 14.35 -12.03 -2.07
N GLN A 381 14.73 -13.25 -1.71
CA GLN A 381 14.32 -14.45 -2.46
C GLN A 381 12.80 -14.60 -2.52
N LEU A 382 12.11 -14.31 -1.42
CA LEU A 382 10.65 -14.36 -1.38
C LEU A 382 10.01 -13.29 -2.28
N ILE A 383 10.56 -12.06 -2.31
CA ILE A 383 10.14 -11.03 -3.26
C ILE A 383 10.26 -11.53 -4.69
N LEU A 384 11.43 -12.01 -5.08
CA LEU A 384 11.68 -12.49 -6.45
C LEU A 384 10.77 -13.65 -6.86
N LYS A 385 10.27 -14.42 -5.89
CA LYS A 385 9.39 -15.57 -6.13
C LYS A 385 7.92 -15.20 -6.22
N LYS A 386 7.41 -14.22 -5.42
CA LYS A 386 5.97 -14.04 -5.21
C LYS A 386 5.46 -12.59 -5.30
N PHE A 387 6.32 -11.59 -5.16
CA PHE A 387 5.90 -10.21 -4.98
C PHE A 387 6.55 -9.27 -5.99
N THR A 388 6.96 -9.80 -7.15
CA THR A 388 7.47 -8.99 -8.25
C THR A 388 6.34 -8.28 -8.98
N LYS A 389 6.67 -7.15 -9.57
CA LYS A 389 5.76 -6.42 -10.46
C LYS A 389 5.25 -7.30 -11.61
N ALA A 390 6.15 -8.07 -12.24
CA ALA A 390 5.78 -8.96 -13.33
C ALA A 390 4.78 -10.04 -12.89
N PHE A 391 4.97 -10.65 -11.73
CA PHE A 391 4.05 -11.66 -11.18
C PHE A 391 2.69 -11.03 -10.85
N GLY A 392 2.66 -9.96 -10.03
CA GLY A 392 1.41 -9.33 -9.62
C GLY A 392 0.57 -8.85 -10.79
N THR A 393 1.19 -8.10 -11.73
CA THR A 393 0.47 -7.60 -12.91
C THR A 393 -0.05 -8.71 -13.82
N SER A 394 0.71 -9.82 -13.99
CA SER A 394 0.25 -10.95 -14.81
C SER A 394 -0.96 -11.65 -14.19
N GLU A 395 -1.00 -11.80 -12.85
CA GLU A 395 -2.17 -12.37 -12.17
C GLU A 395 -3.40 -11.48 -12.30
N TYR A 396 -3.25 -10.16 -12.16
CA TYR A 396 -4.35 -9.22 -12.41
C TYR A 396 -4.90 -9.34 -13.83
N VAL A 397 -4.01 -9.38 -14.85
CA VAL A 397 -4.42 -9.55 -16.25
C VAL A 397 -5.11 -10.91 -16.47
N ARG A 398 -4.60 -12.00 -15.88
CA ARG A 398 -5.24 -13.32 -15.93
C ARG A 398 -6.67 -13.27 -15.39
N ILE A 399 -6.87 -12.63 -14.23
CA ILE A 399 -8.20 -12.52 -13.61
C ILE A 399 -9.13 -11.65 -14.46
N ILE A 400 -8.65 -10.51 -14.96
CA ILE A 400 -9.43 -9.64 -15.85
C ILE A 400 -9.86 -10.39 -17.11
N LYS A 401 -8.97 -11.15 -17.74
CA LYS A 401 -9.28 -11.95 -18.92
C LYS A 401 -10.26 -13.10 -18.62
N SER A 402 -10.23 -13.66 -17.41
CA SER A 402 -11.11 -14.77 -17.04
C SER A 402 -12.61 -14.41 -16.99
N VAL A 403 -12.93 -13.13 -16.84
CA VAL A 403 -14.32 -12.65 -16.85
C VAL A 403 -14.80 -12.16 -18.22
N CYS A 404 -13.89 -12.06 -19.20
CA CYS A 404 -14.28 -11.69 -20.55
C CYS A 404 -15.10 -12.81 -21.17
N PRO A 405 -16.20 -12.50 -21.88
CA PRO A 405 -16.87 -13.49 -22.71
C PRO A 405 -15.86 -14.08 -23.72
N VAL A 406 -15.73 -15.39 -23.74
CA VAL A 406 -14.98 -16.06 -24.81
C VAL A 406 -15.72 -15.75 -26.10
N ASP A 407 -15.06 -15.04 -27.02
CA ASP A 407 -15.59 -14.89 -28.40
C ASP A 407 -15.80 -16.29 -28.96
N THR A 408 -17.02 -16.82 -28.84
CA THR A 408 -17.47 -17.95 -29.63
C THR A 408 -17.66 -17.43 -31.06
N LYS A 409 -16.55 -17.37 -31.82
CA LYS A 409 -16.61 -17.22 -33.27
C LYS A 409 -17.07 -18.50 -33.92
#